data_ec9209fec13bf26acc264115880d59a0
#
_entry.id   ec9209fec13bf26acc264115880d59a0
#
_cell.length_a   1.000
_cell.length_b   1.000
_cell.length_c   1.000
_cell.angle_alpha   90.00
_cell.angle_beta   90.00
_cell.angle_gamma   90.00
#
_symmetry.space_group_name_H-M   'P 1'
#
loop_
_entity.id
_entity.type
_entity.pdbx_description
1 polymer ?
#
loop_
_entity_poly.entity_id
_entity_poly.type
_entity_poly.pdbx_seq_one_letter_code
_entity_poly.pdbx_strand_id
1 'polypeptide(L)'
;MIKCSRCGAELSEDTKFCSYCGNKIEVTTPPPIKEDTISSGTFQTEQTKPNVKKSDAPKSVVDKIKEKASAKWHDMSTYGKITTVAISIFVLLCLVAFIFGKTAAGIIAILQILLTVVAVLIKKEIIKVPKTWIHFVALALAVVLIVPYVSLFSVDYGDAEKFAWSDILLADVVPEPESHFGEIIGNSDECLSLYVYRTSVEDYSEYVEACKEKGFTVEAEQSEQSYNAYNADGYKLSLYYDENDNKMNIGVDAAKQYGTLVWPDSTIASMLPVPKSTTGEITQDDENGFAACVSDTPIEEFNAYVAACADKGFTVDAHESDKSYSAENSDGYQLSVSYQGNSVISISVDVPEYAVSIEIECVENWIFSKYDVKVYVDDSIQGTINHGTTETYELSLTKGVHEVKFVSADDHDVMGTTTIDIYQDESLKYKISCTSTEINVETIKGTVSKHGE
;
A
#
# COMPACT_ATOMS: atom_id res chain seq x y z
N MET A 1 22.81 -14.39 -8.60
CA MET A 1 21.32 -14.34 -8.57
C MET A 1 20.82 -15.56 -7.82
N ILE A 2 19.93 -15.36 -6.85
CA ILE A 2 19.29 -16.40 -6.05
C ILE A 2 17.84 -16.57 -6.49
N LYS A 3 17.31 -17.79 -6.36
CA LYS A 3 15.89 -18.05 -6.68
C LYS A 3 15.06 -18.09 -5.41
N CYS A 4 13.92 -17.44 -5.43
CA CYS A 4 12.95 -17.52 -4.33
C CYS A 4 12.46 -18.95 -4.19
N SER A 5 12.56 -19.52 -2.98
CA SER A 5 12.11 -20.88 -2.69
C SER A 5 10.60 -21.08 -2.76
N ARG A 6 9.81 -19.98 -2.71
CA ARG A 6 8.35 -20.03 -2.72
C ARG A 6 7.75 -19.83 -4.12
N CYS A 7 8.25 -18.86 -4.91
CA CYS A 7 7.66 -18.52 -6.22
C CYS A 7 8.62 -18.72 -7.42
N GLY A 8 9.88 -19.11 -7.19
CA GLY A 8 10.86 -19.36 -8.25
C GLY A 8 11.45 -18.10 -8.91
N ALA A 9 11.05 -16.88 -8.53
CA ALA A 9 11.54 -15.63 -9.11
C ALA A 9 13.05 -15.46 -8.87
N GLU A 10 13.77 -14.96 -9.89
CA GLU A 10 15.20 -14.65 -9.79
C GLU A 10 15.40 -13.28 -9.14
N LEU A 11 16.24 -13.23 -8.10
CA LEU A 11 16.48 -12.06 -7.27
C LEU A 11 17.98 -11.76 -7.19
N SER A 12 18.32 -10.52 -6.85
CA SER A 12 19.69 -10.15 -6.54
C SER A 12 20.16 -10.79 -5.23
N GLU A 13 21.47 -11.05 -5.11
CA GLU A 13 22.06 -11.76 -3.95
C GLU A 13 21.92 -11.01 -2.62
N ASP A 14 21.69 -9.71 -2.66
CA ASP A 14 21.53 -8.85 -1.48
C ASP A 14 20.06 -8.71 -1.01
N THR A 15 19.12 -9.41 -1.67
CA THR A 15 17.69 -9.27 -1.39
C THR A 15 17.28 -10.05 -0.14
N LYS A 16 16.74 -9.38 0.87
CA LYS A 16 16.26 -10.00 2.12
C LYS A 16 14.86 -10.57 2.02
N PHE A 17 14.02 -10.04 1.09
CA PHE A 17 12.65 -10.48 0.86
C PHE A 17 12.37 -10.53 -0.64
N CYS A 18 11.60 -11.51 -1.08
CA CYS A 18 11.20 -11.61 -2.48
C CYS A 18 10.24 -10.47 -2.86
N SER A 19 10.59 -9.66 -3.85
CA SER A 19 9.75 -8.56 -4.35
C SER A 19 8.45 -9.00 -5.03
N TYR A 20 8.33 -10.29 -5.38
CA TYR A 20 7.15 -10.84 -6.05
C TYR A 20 6.15 -11.50 -5.10
N CYS A 21 6.61 -12.13 -4.00
CA CYS A 21 5.71 -12.88 -3.12
C CYS A 21 5.92 -12.59 -1.62
N GLY A 22 6.77 -11.62 -1.26
CA GLY A 22 7.05 -11.22 0.13
C GLY A 22 7.84 -12.26 0.96
N ASN A 23 8.22 -13.43 0.40
CA ASN A 23 8.89 -14.46 1.16
C ASN A 23 10.30 -14.04 1.59
N LYS A 24 10.66 -14.30 2.84
CA LYS A 24 11.97 -14.01 3.39
C LYS A 24 13.04 -14.95 2.76
N ILE A 25 14.14 -14.39 2.31
CA ILE A 25 15.24 -15.15 1.71
C ILE A 25 16.26 -15.46 2.80
N GLU A 26 16.42 -16.73 3.13
CA GLU A 26 17.47 -17.19 4.04
C GLU A 26 18.74 -17.43 3.24
N VAL A 27 19.76 -16.58 3.47
CA VAL A 27 21.09 -16.80 2.92
C VAL A 27 21.77 -17.87 3.77
N THR A 28 21.78 -19.10 3.27
CA THR A 28 22.55 -20.18 3.88
C THR A 28 24.04 -19.90 3.65
N THR A 29 24.73 -19.44 4.69
CA THR A 29 26.19 -19.46 4.73
C THR A 29 26.65 -20.92 4.67
N PRO A 30 27.62 -21.26 3.82
CA PRO A 30 28.18 -22.62 3.79
C PRO A 30 28.86 -22.94 5.15
N PRO A 31 28.74 -24.19 5.63
CA PRO A 31 29.32 -24.57 6.89
C PRO A 31 30.86 -24.50 6.82
N PRO A 32 31.55 -24.17 7.95
CA PRO A 32 32.99 -24.12 8.00
C PRO A 32 33.59 -25.53 7.76
N ILE A 33 34.59 -25.57 6.92
CA ILE A 33 35.38 -26.77 6.61
C ILE A 33 35.99 -27.27 7.89
N LYS A 34 35.69 -28.51 8.29
CA LYS A 34 36.35 -29.22 9.38
C LYS A 34 37.74 -29.58 8.92
N GLU A 35 38.78 -29.01 9.54
CA GLU A 35 40.12 -29.55 9.51
C GLU A 35 40.19 -30.81 10.35
N ASP A 36 40.61 -31.88 9.72
CA ASP A 36 40.80 -33.17 10.34
C ASP A 36 41.96 -33.16 11.32
N THR A 37 41.69 -33.66 12.50
CA THR A 37 42.60 -33.94 13.61
C THR A 37 43.59 -35.03 13.21
N ILE A 38 44.86 -34.74 13.22
CA ILE A 38 45.92 -35.78 13.32
C ILE A 38 46.58 -35.65 14.69
N SER A 39 46.48 -36.77 15.37
CA SER A 39 46.89 -37.08 16.74
C SER A 39 48.41 -37.23 16.92
N SER A 40 48.81 -36.85 18.12
CA SER A 40 49.89 -37.39 18.97
C SER A 40 51.36 -37.08 18.64
N GLY A 41 52.02 -36.61 19.69
CA GLY A 41 53.43 -36.60 19.83
C GLY A 41 53.94 -35.73 20.98
N THR A 42 53.83 -36.25 22.20
CA THR A 42 54.48 -35.70 23.41
C THR A 42 55.97 -35.70 23.27
N PHE A 43 56.62 -34.53 23.44
CA PHE A 43 57.99 -34.46 23.90
C PHE A 43 58.19 -33.21 24.77
N GLN A 44 58.50 -33.45 26.03
CA GLN A 44 59.13 -32.51 26.98
C GLN A 44 60.58 -32.28 26.59
N THR A 45 61.01 -31.04 26.59
CA THR A 45 62.40 -30.73 27.06
C THR A 45 62.57 -29.23 27.28
N GLU A 46 62.81 -28.90 28.51
CA GLU A 46 63.79 -27.98 29.11
C GLU A 46 63.96 -26.53 28.60
N GLN A 47 63.94 -25.70 29.59
CA GLN A 47 64.35 -24.31 29.68
C GLN A 47 65.71 -24.00 29.09
N THR A 48 65.76 -22.97 28.26
CA THR A 48 66.89 -22.03 28.28
C THR A 48 66.48 -20.65 27.84
N LYS A 49 66.54 -19.65 28.74
CA LYS A 49 66.46 -18.25 28.41
C LYS A 49 67.70 -17.80 27.63
N PRO A 50 67.54 -17.05 26.56
CA PRO A 50 68.47 -16.00 26.21
C PRO A 50 67.81 -14.62 26.32
N ASN A 51 68.50 -13.78 26.99
CA ASN A 51 68.31 -12.35 27.13
C ASN A 51 68.50 -11.70 25.76
N VAL A 52 67.34 -11.18 25.16
CA VAL A 52 67.41 -10.42 23.93
C VAL A 52 66.94 -8.99 24.23
N LYS A 53 67.88 -8.07 24.03
CA LYS A 53 67.71 -6.63 24.05
C LYS A 53 66.47 -6.25 23.24
N LYS A 54 65.56 -5.45 23.84
CA LYS A 54 64.47 -4.74 23.15
C LYS A 54 65.04 -3.87 22.04
N SER A 55 64.83 -4.27 20.81
CA SER A 55 64.93 -3.42 19.63
C SER A 55 63.65 -2.60 19.56
N ASP A 56 63.77 -1.29 19.61
CA ASP A 56 62.68 -0.34 19.45
C ASP A 56 62.11 -0.46 18.02
N ALA A 57 60.92 -1.04 17.91
CA ALA A 57 60.13 -0.99 16.67
C ALA A 57 59.68 0.46 16.40
N PRO A 58 59.64 0.93 15.14
CA PRO A 58 59.22 2.30 14.83
C PRO A 58 57.76 2.54 15.23
N LYS A 59 57.55 3.45 16.19
CA LYS A 59 56.21 3.88 16.65
C LYS A 59 55.34 4.25 15.45
N SER A 60 54.13 3.71 15.41
CA SER A 60 53.15 4.01 14.35
C SER A 60 52.86 5.52 14.28
N VAL A 61 52.45 6.01 13.13
CA VAL A 61 52.07 7.42 12.93
C VAL A 61 50.97 7.84 13.94
N VAL A 62 50.07 6.93 14.30
CA VAL A 62 49.04 7.10 15.29
C VAL A 62 49.59 7.33 16.70
N ASP A 63 50.65 6.57 17.09
CA ASP A 63 51.29 6.72 18.41
C ASP A 63 52.07 8.04 18.52
N LYS A 64 52.68 8.52 17.43
CA LYS A 64 53.32 9.85 17.39
C LYS A 64 52.31 10.99 17.48
N ILE A 65 51.11 10.82 16.89
CA ILE A 65 50.02 11.81 17.01
C ILE A 65 49.46 11.81 18.43
N LYS A 66 49.22 10.65 19.04
CA LYS A 66 48.76 10.54 20.44
C LYS A 66 49.77 11.14 21.44
N GLU A 67 51.07 10.91 21.26
CA GLU A 67 52.11 11.43 22.14
C GLU A 67 52.23 12.96 22.02
N LYS A 68 52.16 13.53 20.79
CA LYS A 68 52.12 14.98 20.57
C LYS A 68 50.83 15.63 21.11
N ALA A 69 49.69 14.97 20.94
CA ALA A 69 48.41 15.47 21.46
C ALA A 69 48.39 15.45 23.00
N SER A 70 48.89 14.39 23.61
CA SER A 70 49.02 14.27 25.08
C SER A 70 49.94 15.31 25.70
N ALA A 71 51.12 15.53 25.08
CA ALA A 71 52.07 16.56 25.54
C ALA A 71 51.47 17.96 25.45
N LYS A 72 50.79 18.28 24.32
CA LYS A 72 50.13 19.55 24.12
C LYS A 72 48.95 19.77 25.05
N TRP A 73 48.23 18.67 25.41
CA TRP A 73 47.13 18.71 26.38
C TRP A 73 47.62 19.03 27.82
N HIS A 74 48.78 18.48 28.21
CA HIS A 74 49.35 18.72 29.54
C HIS A 74 49.83 20.17 29.73
N ASP A 75 50.36 20.78 28.67
CA ASP A 75 50.87 22.18 28.71
C ASP A 75 49.77 23.23 28.56
N MET A 76 48.56 22.83 28.21
CA MET A 76 47.44 23.78 28.11
C MET A 76 46.92 24.24 29.45
N SER A 77 46.66 25.55 29.55
CA SER A 77 45.98 26.13 30.72
C SER A 77 44.59 25.48 30.92
N THR A 78 44.10 25.47 32.14
CA THR A 78 42.77 24.91 32.46
C THR A 78 41.67 25.50 31.55
N TYR A 79 41.78 26.76 31.19
CA TYR A 79 40.89 27.45 30.24
C TYR A 79 41.01 26.86 28.82
N GLY A 80 42.20 26.57 28.36
CA GLY A 80 42.45 25.94 27.06
C GLY A 80 41.91 24.52 26.96
N LYS A 81 41.98 23.74 28.03
CA LYS A 81 41.40 22.40 28.14
C LYS A 81 39.89 22.42 28.01
N ILE A 82 39.22 23.31 28.78
CA ILE A 82 37.77 23.48 28.76
C ILE A 82 37.30 23.89 27.33
N THR A 83 38.00 24.83 26.70
CA THR A 83 37.66 25.32 25.35
C THR A 83 37.80 24.22 24.30
N THR A 84 38.84 23.38 24.40
CA THR A 84 39.08 22.27 23.47
C THR A 84 38.01 21.19 23.60
N VAL A 85 37.60 20.86 24.84
CA VAL A 85 36.51 19.89 25.10
C VAL A 85 35.20 20.44 24.56
N ALA A 86 34.87 21.71 24.86
CA ALA A 86 33.65 22.34 24.36
C ALA A 86 33.57 22.37 22.83
N ILE A 87 34.67 22.68 22.14
CA ILE A 87 34.75 22.63 20.67
C ILE A 87 34.58 21.20 20.15
N SER A 88 35.19 20.20 20.81
CA SER A 88 35.08 18.81 20.39
C SER A 88 33.64 18.26 20.54
N ILE A 89 32.97 18.58 21.65
CA ILE A 89 31.56 18.23 21.87
C ILE A 89 30.70 18.90 20.81
N PHE A 90 30.93 20.17 20.52
CA PHE A 90 30.19 20.95 19.53
C PHE A 90 30.35 20.39 18.12
N VAL A 91 31.55 20.02 17.69
CA VAL A 91 31.80 19.34 16.40
C VAL A 91 31.06 18.00 16.32
N LEU A 92 31.05 17.24 17.42
CA LEU A 92 30.34 15.97 17.47
C LEU A 92 28.81 16.17 17.31
N LEU A 93 28.24 17.15 18.02
CA LEU A 93 26.83 17.49 17.92
C LEU A 93 26.43 17.96 16.52
N CYS A 94 27.31 18.70 15.82
CA CYS A 94 27.06 19.12 14.46
C CYS A 94 27.13 17.97 13.45
N LEU A 95 28.02 16.99 13.66
CA LEU A 95 28.05 15.76 12.86
C LEU A 95 26.76 14.93 13.02
N VAL A 96 26.25 14.83 14.23
CA VAL A 96 24.97 14.16 14.51
C VAL A 96 23.81 14.90 13.83
N ALA A 97 23.75 16.23 13.93
CA ALA A 97 22.72 17.05 13.28
C ALA A 97 22.77 16.94 11.73
N PHE A 98 23.97 16.82 11.16
CA PHE A 98 24.16 16.61 9.72
C PHE A 98 23.60 15.26 9.25
N ILE A 99 23.65 14.24 10.07
CA ILE A 99 23.11 12.90 9.76
C ILE A 99 21.57 12.89 9.80
N PHE A 100 20.96 13.65 10.71
CA PHE A 100 19.51 13.61 10.98
C PHE A 100 18.68 14.74 10.34
N GLY A 101 19.27 15.78 9.73
CA GLY A 101 18.47 16.83 9.08
C GLY A 101 19.22 17.84 8.20
N LYS A 102 18.94 17.84 6.90
CA LYS A 102 19.67 18.65 5.90
C LYS A 102 19.52 20.16 6.04
N THR A 103 18.35 20.67 6.40
CA THR A 103 18.07 22.12 6.51
C THR A 103 18.57 22.73 7.82
N ALA A 104 18.36 22.04 8.93
CA ALA A 104 18.84 22.44 10.24
C ALA A 104 20.39 22.35 10.34
N ALA A 105 21.00 21.37 9.71
CA ALA A 105 22.45 21.23 9.62
C ALA A 105 23.11 22.45 8.97
N GLY A 106 22.51 23.04 7.94
CA GLY A 106 23.00 24.25 7.28
C GLY A 106 23.00 25.48 8.20
N ILE A 107 21.95 25.70 8.94
CA ILE A 107 21.81 26.81 9.89
C ILE A 107 22.81 26.64 11.06
N ILE A 108 22.94 25.44 11.59
CA ILE A 108 23.89 25.13 12.67
C ILE A 108 25.33 25.32 12.20
N ALA A 109 25.68 24.92 10.97
CA ALA A 109 27.01 25.11 10.41
C ALA A 109 27.36 26.60 10.23
N ILE A 110 26.44 27.42 9.76
CA ILE A 110 26.62 28.89 9.62
C ILE A 110 26.85 29.53 11.01
N LEU A 111 26.02 29.20 12.00
CA LEU A 111 26.18 29.66 13.37
C LEU A 111 27.53 29.25 13.97
N GLN A 112 28.00 28.04 13.70
CA GLN A 112 29.28 27.51 14.13
C GLN A 112 30.46 28.29 13.57
N ILE A 113 30.43 28.60 12.26
CA ILE A 113 31.45 29.43 11.61
C ILE A 113 31.49 30.82 12.23
N LEU A 114 30.34 31.46 12.42
CA LEU A 114 30.22 32.78 13.08
C LEU A 114 30.82 32.76 14.50
N LEU A 115 30.49 31.74 15.30
CA LEU A 115 31.00 31.58 16.66
C LEU A 115 32.49 31.34 16.71
N THR A 116 33.02 30.56 15.78
CA THR A 116 34.46 30.32 15.68
C THR A 116 35.21 31.59 15.33
N VAL A 117 34.66 32.40 14.41
CA VAL A 117 35.22 33.71 14.04
C VAL A 117 35.22 34.67 15.24
N VAL A 118 34.12 34.79 15.97
CA VAL A 118 34.03 35.61 17.19
C VAL A 118 35.01 35.15 18.27
N ALA A 119 35.13 33.84 18.51
CA ALA A 119 36.09 33.31 19.48
C ALA A 119 37.57 33.62 19.08
N VAL A 120 37.90 33.57 17.78
CA VAL A 120 39.23 33.92 17.27
C VAL A 120 39.49 35.42 17.43
N LEU A 121 38.50 36.28 17.17
CA LEU A 121 38.60 37.74 17.34
C LEU A 121 38.78 38.13 18.80
N ILE A 122 38.10 37.48 19.75
CA ILE A 122 38.29 37.66 21.18
C ILE A 122 39.69 37.18 21.61
N LYS A 123 40.15 36.01 21.11
CA LYS A 123 41.51 35.48 21.38
C LYS A 123 42.62 36.38 20.87
N LYS A 124 42.39 37.05 19.74
CA LYS A 124 43.34 38.02 19.16
C LYS A 124 43.24 39.41 19.76
N GLU A 125 42.47 39.60 20.81
CA GLU A 125 42.23 40.91 21.52
C GLU A 125 41.68 42.01 20.59
N ILE A 126 41.16 41.66 19.40
CA ILE A 126 40.52 42.58 18.49
C ILE A 126 39.20 43.08 19.07
N ILE A 127 38.47 42.17 19.75
CA ILE A 127 37.25 42.48 20.50
C ILE A 127 37.58 42.38 21.97
N LYS A 128 37.63 43.53 22.66
CA LYS A 128 37.83 43.61 24.10
C LYS A 128 36.50 43.42 24.81
N VAL A 129 36.27 42.23 25.40
CA VAL A 129 35.08 41.90 26.19
C VAL A 129 35.41 41.91 27.65
N PRO A 130 34.69 42.62 28.54
CA PRO A 130 34.89 42.54 29.97
C PRO A 130 34.69 41.10 30.48
N LYS A 131 35.52 40.66 31.44
CA LYS A 131 35.50 39.31 31.97
C LYS A 131 34.12 38.82 32.44
N THR A 132 33.29 39.71 32.95
CA THR A 132 31.90 39.42 33.37
C THR A 132 30.96 39.14 32.19
N TRP A 133 31.19 39.72 31.01
CA TRP A 133 30.37 39.52 29.85
C TRP A 133 30.66 38.19 29.12
N ILE A 134 31.79 37.57 29.33
CA ILE A 134 32.18 36.30 28.71
C ILE A 134 31.19 35.20 29.14
N HIS A 135 30.74 35.21 30.38
CA HIS A 135 29.77 34.24 30.90
C HIS A 135 28.38 34.45 30.31
N PHE A 136 27.93 35.71 30.10
CA PHE A 136 26.66 36.03 29.47
C PHE A 136 26.67 35.67 27.97
N VAL A 137 27.77 35.93 27.30
CA VAL A 137 27.92 35.55 25.86
C VAL A 137 27.93 34.00 25.73
N ALA A 138 28.64 33.28 26.63
CA ALA A 138 28.64 31.82 26.63
C ALA A 138 27.25 31.24 26.93
N LEU A 139 26.49 31.84 27.86
CA LEU A 139 25.13 31.42 28.16
C LEU A 139 24.17 31.71 27.00
N ALA A 140 24.23 32.90 26.40
CA ALA A 140 23.43 33.26 25.24
C ALA A 140 23.70 32.33 24.05
N LEU A 141 24.98 31.96 23.83
CA LEU A 141 25.40 31.01 22.81
C LEU A 141 24.88 29.60 23.07
N ALA A 142 24.91 29.14 24.36
CA ALA A 142 24.33 27.85 24.72
C ALA A 142 22.82 27.79 24.45
N VAL A 143 22.09 28.87 24.75
CA VAL A 143 20.64 28.96 24.48
C VAL A 143 20.34 28.96 22.98
N VAL A 144 21.07 29.74 22.18
CA VAL A 144 20.94 29.80 20.72
C VAL A 144 21.25 28.46 20.06
N LEU A 145 22.10 27.63 20.67
CA LEU A 145 22.44 26.30 20.16
C LEU A 145 21.45 25.22 20.61
N ILE A 146 20.86 25.36 21.81
CA ILE A 146 19.89 24.40 22.34
C ILE A 146 18.55 24.50 21.61
N VAL A 147 18.08 25.70 21.28
CA VAL A 147 16.75 25.91 20.65
C VAL A 147 16.61 25.20 19.28
N PRO A 148 17.53 25.33 18.32
CA PRO A 148 17.47 24.56 17.07
C PRO A 148 17.61 23.04 17.30
N TYR A 149 18.37 22.65 18.31
CA TYR A 149 18.57 21.23 18.64
C TYR A 149 17.29 20.61 19.21
N VAL A 150 16.58 21.31 20.07
CA VAL A 150 15.27 20.88 20.58
C VAL A 150 14.24 20.80 19.45
N SER A 151 14.24 21.74 18.50
CA SER A 151 13.33 21.70 17.34
C SER A 151 13.63 20.57 16.35
N LEU A 152 14.87 20.05 16.31
CA LEU A 152 15.23 18.89 15.50
C LEU A 152 14.66 17.56 16.03
N PHE A 153 14.37 17.52 17.32
CA PHE A 153 13.75 16.38 17.97
C PHE A 153 12.25 16.59 18.27
N SER A 154 11.68 17.73 17.87
CA SER A 154 10.23 17.90 17.88
C SER A 154 9.65 17.09 16.72
N VAL A 155 8.88 16.09 17.01
CA VAL A 155 8.08 15.38 16.03
C VAL A 155 7.08 16.39 15.45
N ASP A 156 7.06 16.54 14.14
CA ASP A 156 6.06 17.33 13.44
C ASP A 156 4.80 16.46 13.34
N TYR A 157 3.80 16.82 14.08
CA TYR A 157 2.52 16.10 14.08
C TYR A 157 1.54 16.61 13.01
N GLY A 158 1.98 17.46 12.08
CA GLY A 158 1.12 17.99 11.01
C GLY A 158 -0.06 18.79 11.58
N ASP A 159 -1.27 18.45 11.16
CA ASP A 159 -2.52 19.10 11.58
C ASP A 159 -3.06 18.61 12.94
N ALA A 160 -2.25 17.84 13.70
CA ALA A 160 -2.67 17.32 14.99
C ALA A 160 -2.87 18.40 16.02
N GLU A 161 -4.02 18.39 16.67
CA GLU A 161 -4.41 19.31 17.73
C GLU A 161 -5.11 18.58 18.89
N LYS A 162 -5.51 19.30 19.91
CA LYS A 162 -6.30 18.73 20.99
C LYS A 162 -7.73 18.56 20.56
N PHE A 163 -8.28 17.35 20.69
CA PHE A 163 -9.70 17.05 20.47
C PHE A 163 -10.41 16.76 21.79
N ALA A 164 -11.71 16.95 21.81
CA ALA A 164 -12.56 16.55 22.92
C ALA A 164 -13.23 15.22 22.61
N TRP A 165 -13.12 14.23 23.51
CA TRP A 165 -13.72 12.92 23.31
C TRP A 165 -15.24 12.98 23.17
N SER A 166 -15.87 13.97 23.85
CA SER A 166 -17.31 14.24 23.73
C SER A 166 -17.79 14.62 22.33
N ASP A 167 -16.87 15.02 21.45
CA ASP A 167 -17.20 15.42 20.07
C ASP A 167 -17.14 14.22 19.09
N ILE A 168 -16.70 13.05 19.57
CA ILE A 168 -16.66 11.81 18.80
C ILE A 168 -18.02 11.14 18.82
N LEU A 169 -18.61 10.94 17.64
CA LEU A 169 -19.95 10.36 17.49
C LEU A 169 -20.03 8.89 17.92
N LEU A 170 -18.96 8.11 17.72
CA LEU A 170 -18.88 6.72 18.13
C LEU A 170 -18.10 6.53 19.46
N ALA A 171 -18.03 7.58 20.31
CA ALA A 171 -17.31 7.53 21.60
C ALA A 171 -17.83 6.45 22.56
N ASP A 172 -19.13 6.15 22.52
CA ASP A 172 -19.73 5.11 23.36
C ASP A 172 -19.38 3.68 22.90
N VAL A 173 -18.95 3.50 21.66
CA VAL A 173 -18.65 2.20 21.05
C VAL A 173 -17.26 1.72 21.46
N VAL A 174 -16.27 2.60 21.52
CA VAL A 174 -14.87 2.28 21.87
C VAL A 174 -14.44 2.97 23.16
N PRO A 175 -13.39 2.50 23.86
CA PRO A 175 -12.86 3.21 25.01
C PRO A 175 -12.24 4.55 24.63
N GLU A 176 -12.20 5.48 25.59
CA GLU A 176 -11.50 6.75 25.46
C GLU A 176 -9.99 6.53 25.50
N PRO A 177 -9.20 7.03 24.54
CA PRO A 177 -7.74 6.90 24.55
C PRO A 177 -7.14 7.82 25.63
N GLU A 178 -5.96 7.47 26.16
CA GLU A 178 -5.29 8.29 27.19
C GLU A 178 -4.86 9.66 26.64
N SER A 179 -4.34 9.69 25.42
CA SER A 179 -3.96 10.94 24.74
C SER A 179 -5.14 11.54 23.99
N HIS A 180 -5.41 12.83 24.23
CA HIS A 180 -6.38 13.62 23.46
C HIS A 180 -5.70 14.57 22.48
N PHE A 181 -4.52 14.21 22.00
CA PHE A 181 -3.78 14.96 21.00
C PHE A 181 -3.72 14.16 19.70
N GLY A 182 -4.36 14.65 18.65
CA GLY A 182 -4.54 13.85 17.44
C GLY A 182 -5.17 14.60 16.29
N GLU A 183 -5.62 13.83 15.32
CA GLU A 183 -6.29 14.32 14.12
C GLU A 183 -7.52 13.46 13.84
N ILE A 184 -8.68 14.09 13.71
CA ILE A 184 -9.92 13.42 13.35
C ILE A 184 -10.04 13.44 11.82
N ILE A 185 -9.84 12.28 11.21
CA ILE A 185 -9.92 12.09 9.76
C ILE A 185 -11.37 11.87 9.32
N GLY A 186 -12.14 11.12 10.10
CA GLY A 186 -13.55 10.85 9.87
C GLY A 186 -14.30 10.70 11.18
N ASN A 187 -15.51 11.31 11.27
CA ASN A 187 -16.34 11.27 12.46
C ASN A 187 -17.81 11.37 12.03
N SER A 188 -18.45 10.24 11.86
CA SER A 188 -19.86 10.11 11.48
C SER A 188 -20.53 8.99 12.27
N ASP A 189 -21.82 8.83 12.10
CA ASP A 189 -22.58 7.72 12.69
C ASP A 189 -22.17 6.36 12.11
N GLU A 190 -21.57 6.38 10.92
CA GLU A 190 -21.17 5.18 10.17
C GLU A 190 -19.71 4.81 10.38
N CYS A 191 -18.83 5.81 10.62
CA CYS A 191 -17.41 5.54 10.81
C CYS A 191 -16.70 6.56 11.69
N LEU A 192 -15.67 6.08 12.40
CA LEU A 192 -14.65 6.88 13.07
C LEU A 192 -13.28 6.53 12.46
N SER A 193 -12.52 7.56 12.13
CA SER A 193 -11.10 7.44 11.79
C SER A 193 -10.34 8.52 12.53
N LEU A 194 -9.50 8.13 13.49
CA LEU A 194 -8.83 9.01 14.42
C LEU A 194 -7.35 8.61 14.54
N TYR A 195 -6.45 9.57 14.37
CA TYR A 195 -5.06 9.45 14.72
C TYR A 195 -4.82 10.02 16.11
N VAL A 196 -4.29 9.21 17.03
CA VAL A 196 -3.94 9.59 18.39
C VAL A 196 -2.42 9.58 18.51
N TYR A 197 -1.82 10.75 18.66
CA TYR A 197 -0.38 10.93 18.85
C TYR A 197 0.00 10.89 20.32
N ARG A 198 1.29 10.79 20.60
CA ARG A 198 1.86 10.68 21.96
C ARG A 198 1.37 9.43 22.68
N THR A 199 1.14 8.37 21.91
CA THR A 199 0.75 7.05 22.40
C THR A 199 2.01 6.20 22.50
N SER A 200 2.33 5.68 23.67
CA SER A 200 3.42 4.70 23.82
C SER A 200 2.94 3.29 23.40
N VAL A 201 3.87 2.35 23.30
CA VAL A 201 3.53 0.94 23.02
C VAL A 201 2.71 0.33 24.16
N GLU A 202 2.98 0.77 25.40
CA GLU A 202 2.24 0.38 26.60
C GLU A 202 0.80 0.91 26.53
N ASP A 203 0.60 2.21 26.25
CA ASP A 203 -0.74 2.82 26.09
C ASP A 203 -1.54 2.15 24.98
N TYR A 204 -0.89 1.80 23.83
CA TYR A 204 -1.52 1.05 22.76
C TYR A 204 -1.97 -0.34 23.24
N SER A 205 -1.12 -1.04 23.99
CA SER A 205 -1.43 -2.39 24.50
C SER A 205 -2.58 -2.34 25.51
N GLU A 206 -2.59 -1.35 26.40
CA GLU A 206 -3.67 -1.12 27.36
C GLU A 206 -4.99 -0.74 26.64
N TYR A 207 -4.92 0.04 25.56
CA TYR A 207 -6.07 0.39 24.75
C TYR A 207 -6.66 -0.84 24.03
N VAL A 208 -5.82 -1.73 23.50
CA VAL A 208 -6.27 -3.01 22.92
C VAL A 208 -7.04 -3.85 23.96
N GLU A 209 -6.52 -3.96 25.20
CA GLU A 209 -7.23 -4.71 26.25
C GLU A 209 -8.56 -4.03 26.65
N ALA A 210 -8.59 -2.70 26.73
CA ALA A 210 -9.83 -1.97 26.98
C ALA A 210 -10.87 -2.18 25.84
N CYS A 211 -10.43 -2.27 24.59
CA CYS A 211 -11.31 -2.62 23.48
C CYS A 211 -11.86 -4.06 23.59
N LYS A 212 -11.04 -5.02 24.04
CA LYS A 212 -11.51 -6.37 24.31
C LYS A 212 -12.56 -6.41 25.43
N GLU A 213 -12.36 -5.63 26.50
CA GLU A 213 -13.34 -5.47 27.59
C GLU A 213 -14.65 -4.83 27.10
N LYS A 214 -14.60 -3.96 26.09
CA LYS A 214 -15.78 -3.40 25.38
C LYS A 214 -16.46 -4.40 24.45
N GLY A 215 -15.93 -5.62 24.32
CA GLY A 215 -16.54 -6.71 23.54
C GLY A 215 -16.00 -6.88 22.13
N PHE A 216 -14.96 -6.16 21.70
CA PHE A 216 -14.30 -6.38 20.43
C PHE A 216 -13.43 -7.63 20.48
N THR A 217 -14.07 -8.80 20.38
CA THR A 217 -13.43 -10.12 20.50
C THR A 217 -13.86 -11.11 19.42
N VAL A 218 -14.85 -10.74 18.59
CA VAL A 218 -15.35 -11.61 17.53
C VAL A 218 -14.36 -11.54 16.35
N GLU A 219 -13.90 -12.69 15.88
CA GLU A 219 -12.94 -12.85 14.79
C GLU A 219 -11.68 -11.98 14.96
N ALA A 220 -11.20 -11.90 16.20
CA ALA A 220 -10.07 -11.04 16.55
C ALA A 220 -8.78 -11.51 15.88
N GLU A 221 -8.12 -10.62 15.15
CA GLU A 221 -6.80 -10.79 14.58
C GLU A 221 -5.83 -9.80 15.24
N GLN A 222 -4.74 -10.30 15.83
CA GLN A 222 -3.79 -9.49 16.57
C GLN A 222 -2.35 -9.74 16.10
N SER A 223 -1.60 -8.65 15.96
CA SER A 223 -0.14 -8.64 15.79
C SER A 223 0.51 -7.71 16.83
N GLU A 224 1.82 -7.51 16.76
CA GLU A 224 2.52 -6.55 17.63
C GLU A 224 2.05 -5.09 17.41
N GLN A 225 1.61 -4.76 16.21
CA GLN A 225 1.27 -3.39 15.80
C GLN A 225 -0.17 -3.22 15.35
N SER A 226 -0.97 -4.28 15.31
CA SER A 226 -2.36 -4.19 14.84
C SER A 226 -3.29 -5.05 15.65
N TYR A 227 -4.53 -4.60 15.79
CA TYR A 227 -5.64 -5.36 16.35
C TYR A 227 -6.90 -5.06 15.56
N ASN A 228 -7.53 -6.11 15.03
CA ASN A 228 -8.79 -6.02 14.31
C ASN A 228 -9.78 -6.99 14.94
N ALA A 229 -11.00 -6.57 15.17
CA ALA A 229 -12.05 -7.41 15.72
C ALA A 229 -13.44 -6.81 15.47
N TYR A 230 -14.47 -7.63 15.59
CA TYR A 230 -15.84 -7.16 15.69
C TYR A 230 -16.34 -7.27 17.15
N ASN A 231 -17.34 -6.47 17.49
CA ASN A 231 -18.13 -6.68 18.69
C ASN A 231 -19.43 -7.44 18.38
N ALA A 232 -20.19 -7.78 19.42
CA ALA A 232 -21.45 -8.52 19.26
C ALA A 232 -22.54 -7.73 18.50
N ASP A 233 -22.45 -6.40 18.48
CA ASP A 233 -23.37 -5.53 17.73
C ASP A 233 -22.95 -5.36 16.26
N GLY A 234 -21.83 -5.96 15.85
CA GLY A 234 -21.33 -5.96 14.49
C GLY A 234 -20.44 -4.77 14.13
N TYR A 235 -20.10 -3.87 15.06
CA TYR A 235 -19.10 -2.84 14.81
C TYR A 235 -17.74 -3.48 14.57
N LYS A 236 -17.02 -2.99 13.55
CA LYS A 236 -15.65 -3.40 13.25
C LYS A 236 -14.67 -2.40 13.84
N LEU A 237 -13.72 -2.90 14.63
CA LEU A 237 -12.59 -2.15 15.14
C LEU A 237 -11.34 -2.50 14.33
N SER A 238 -10.57 -1.47 13.97
CA SER A 238 -9.24 -1.61 13.36
C SER A 238 -8.28 -0.68 14.09
N LEU A 239 -7.30 -1.25 14.78
CA LEU A 239 -6.24 -0.52 15.46
C LEU A 239 -4.90 -0.78 14.77
N TYR A 240 -4.12 0.27 14.62
CA TYR A 240 -2.74 0.17 14.14
C TYR A 240 -1.83 1.12 14.92
N TYR A 241 -0.68 0.62 15.37
CA TYR A 241 0.33 1.40 16.08
C TYR A 241 1.56 1.63 15.21
N ASP A 242 1.92 2.89 15.05
CA ASP A 242 3.15 3.33 14.40
C ASP A 242 4.19 3.73 15.46
N GLU A 243 5.17 2.85 15.66
CA GLU A 243 6.23 3.03 16.64
C GLU A 243 7.15 4.23 16.32
N ASN A 244 7.33 4.56 15.02
CA ASN A 244 8.21 5.65 14.62
C ASN A 244 7.63 7.02 15.00
N ASP A 245 6.31 7.16 14.89
CA ASP A 245 5.59 8.40 15.14
C ASP A 245 4.93 8.45 16.54
N ASN A 246 5.01 7.36 17.33
CA ASN A 246 4.27 7.19 18.58
C ASN A 246 2.78 7.52 18.37
N LYS A 247 2.20 6.89 17.35
CA LYS A 247 0.86 7.17 16.86
C LYS A 247 0.01 5.90 16.84
N MET A 248 -1.18 5.97 17.42
CA MET A 248 -2.21 4.94 17.28
C MET A 248 -3.29 5.43 16.34
N ASN A 249 -3.64 4.58 15.38
CA ASN A 249 -4.78 4.80 14.49
C ASN A 249 -5.95 4.00 15.03
N ILE A 250 -7.09 4.66 15.23
CA ILE A 250 -8.34 4.05 15.65
C ILE A 250 -9.32 4.17 14.50
N GLY A 251 -9.72 3.04 13.92
CA GLY A 251 -10.78 2.92 12.95
C GLY A 251 -11.96 2.16 13.52
N VAL A 252 -13.17 2.70 13.39
CA VAL A 252 -14.41 2.01 13.76
C VAL A 252 -15.38 2.15 12.61
N ASP A 253 -15.90 1.04 12.12
CA ASP A 253 -16.98 1.01 11.15
C ASP A 253 -18.26 0.54 11.83
N ALA A 254 -19.38 1.22 11.59
CA ALA A 254 -20.67 0.83 12.14
C ALA A 254 -21.15 -0.50 11.52
N ALA A 255 -21.95 -1.22 12.28
CA ALA A 255 -22.59 -2.44 11.82
C ALA A 255 -23.54 -2.15 10.65
N LYS A 256 -23.26 -2.72 9.48
CA LYS A 256 -24.19 -2.64 8.36
C LYS A 256 -25.48 -3.40 8.67
N GLN A 257 -26.60 -2.73 8.53
CA GLN A 257 -27.90 -3.36 8.73
C GLN A 257 -28.41 -3.95 7.42
N TYR A 258 -28.71 -5.25 7.45
CA TYR A 258 -29.23 -5.97 6.29
C TYR A 258 -30.75 -6.22 6.44
N GLY A 259 -31.46 -6.17 5.33
CA GLY A 259 -32.88 -6.45 5.25
C GLY A 259 -33.19 -7.94 5.06
N THR A 260 -34.46 -8.24 4.80
CA THR A 260 -34.86 -9.59 4.39
C THR A 260 -34.40 -9.84 2.96
N LEU A 261 -33.58 -10.87 2.78
CA LEU A 261 -33.09 -11.30 1.48
C LEU A 261 -34.12 -12.17 0.78
N VAL A 262 -34.56 -11.74 -0.39
CA VAL A 262 -35.38 -12.57 -1.30
C VAL A 262 -34.49 -12.91 -2.49
N TRP A 263 -34.13 -14.20 -2.61
CA TRP A 263 -33.27 -14.63 -3.71
C TRP A 263 -34.05 -14.55 -5.03
N PRO A 264 -33.52 -13.87 -6.08
CA PRO A 264 -34.23 -13.69 -7.33
C PRO A 264 -34.22 -14.98 -8.19
N ASP A 265 -35.12 -15.02 -9.15
CA ASP A 265 -35.25 -16.08 -10.16
C ASP A 265 -34.64 -15.69 -11.52
N SER A 266 -33.79 -14.65 -11.54
CA SER A 266 -33.08 -14.21 -12.72
C SER A 266 -32.16 -15.31 -13.29
N THR A 267 -31.79 -15.16 -14.55
CA THR A 267 -30.96 -16.15 -15.26
C THR A 267 -29.64 -16.37 -14.53
N ILE A 268 -28.96 -15.29 -14.09
CA ILE A 268 -27.65 -15.39 -13.45
C ILE A 268 -27.79 -15.92 -12.01
N ALA A 269 -28.71 -15.36 -11.21
CA ALA A 269 -28.91 -15.83 -9.85
C ALA A 269 -29.34 -17.31 -9.76
N SER A 270 -30.04 -17.85 -10.77
CA SER A 270 -30.45 -19.26 -10.84
C SER A 270 -29.27 -20.25 -11.06
N MET A 271 -28.13 -19.74 -11.54
CA MET A 271 -26.88 -20.52 -11.65
C MET A 271 -26.26 -20.81 -10.30
N LEU A 272 -26.58 -20.01 -9.27
CA LEU A 272 -26.05 -20.09 -7.92
C LEU A 272 -26.90 -20.98 -7.01
N PRO A 273 -26.34 -21.56 -5.95
CA PRO A 273 -27.15 -22.12 -4.87
C PRO A 273 -27.84 -20.99 -4.09
N VAL A 274 -29.07 -21.23 -3.63
CA VAL A 274 -29.74 -20.28 -2.74
C VAL A 274 -29.04 -20.32 -1.37
N PRO A 275 -28.61 -19.20 -0.80
CA PRO A 275 -28.04 -19.16 0.55
C PRO A 275 -29.03 -19.66 1.60
N LYS A 276 -28.54 -20.17 2.71
CA LYS A 276 -29.40 -20.59 3.82
C LYS A 276 -29.97 -19.40 4.59
N SER A 277 -29.18 -18.34 4.74
CA SER A 277 -29.61 -17.12 5.39
C SER A 277 -30.63 -16.39 4.53
N THR A 278 -31.61 -15.81 5.19
CA THR A 278 -32.64 -14.92 4.57
C THR A 278 -32.42 -13.46 4.94
N THR A 279 -31.22 -13.12 5.42
CA THR A 279 -30.82 -11.76 5.78
C THR A 279 -29.71 -11.30 4.83
N GLY A 280 -29.91 -10.15 4.17
CA GLY A 280 -28.93 -9.67 3.19
C GLY A 280 -29.50 -8.59 2.29
N GLU A 281 -28.80 -8.34 1.20
CA GLU A 281 -29.23 -7.43 0.14
C GLU A 281 -28.73 -7.91 -1.22
N ILE A 282 -29.50 -7.68 -2.27
CA ILE A 282 -29.07 -7.78 -3.66
C ILE A 282 -28.57 -6.41 -4.08
N THR A 283 -27.31 -6.33 -4.51
CA THR A 283 -26.67 -5.07 -4.94
C THR A 283 -26.66 -4.92 -6.46
N GLN A 284 -26.75 -6.06 -7.18
CA GLN A 284 -26.89 -6.09 -8.63
C GLN A 284 -27.69 -7.32 -9.04
N ASP A 285 -28.62 -7.17 -10.00
CA ASP A 285 -29.32 -8.27 -10.66
C ASP A 285 -29.83 -7.78 -12.02
N ASP A 286 -28.94 -7.77 -13.00
CA ASP A 286 -29.19 -7.29 -14.35
C ASP A 286 -28.48 -8.17 -15.41
N GLU A 287 -28.47 -7.72 -16.66
CA GLU A 287 -27.85 -8.43 -17.78
C GLU A 287 -26.31 -8.46 -17.70
N ASN A 288 -25.68 -7.58 -16.90
CA ASN A 288 -24.25 -7.47 -16.79
C ASN A 288 -23.68 -8.29 -15.63
N GLY A 289 -24.55 -8.73 -14.69
CA GLY A 289 -24.09 -9.53 -13.58
C GLY A 289 -25.09 -9.67 -12.43
N PHE A 290 -24.63 -10.37 -11.42
CA PHE A 290 -25.34 -10.53 -10.16
C PHE A 290 -24.40 -10.26 -9.00
N ALA A 291 -24.88 -9.53 -7.99
CA ALA A 291 -24.14 -9.35 -6.75
C ALA A 291 -25.06 -9.28 -5.54
N ALA A 292 -24.63 -9.90 -4.43
CA ALA A 292 -25.37 -9.96 -3.17
C ALA A 292 -24.41 -9.95 -1.98
N CYS A 293 -24.87 -9.32 -0.87
CA CYS A 293 -24.30 -9.52 0.45
C CYS A 293 -25.28 -10.33 1.28
N VAL A 294 -24.81 -11.41 1.91
CA VAL A 294 -25.60 -12.31 2.73
C VAL A 294 -25.02 -12.33 4.14
N SER A 295 -25.79 -11.86 5.12
CA SER A 295 -25.41 -11.88 6.53
C SER A 295 -25.88 -13.14 7.24
N ASP A 296 -25.62 -13.28 8.53
CA ASP A 296 -25.89 -14.49 9.32
C ASP A 296 -25.31 -15.76 8.67
N THR A 297 -24.15 -15.64 8.03
CA THR A 297 -23.47 -16.70 7.30
C THR A 297 -22.06 -16.89 7.91
N PRO A 298 -21.92 -17.71 8.97
CA PRO A 298 -20.62 -17.97 9.58
C PRO A 298 -19.66 -18.69 8.62
N ILE A 299 -18.38 -18.74 8.96
CA ILE A 299 -17.32 -19.28 8.07
C ILE A 299 -17.58 -20.73 7.64
N GLU A 300 -18.20 -21.55 8.48
CA GLU A 300 -18.57 -22.93 8.15
C GLU A 300 -19.67 -22.97 7.07
N GLU A 301 -20.60 -22.02 7.09
CA GLU A 301 -21.64 -21.90 6.06
C GLU A 301 -21.10 -21.28 4.77
N PHE A 302 -20.11 -20.35 4.85
CA PHE A 302 -19.37 -19.89 3.69
C PHE A 302 -18.71 -21.08 2.97
N ASN A 303 -17.98 -21.94 3.69
CA ASN A 303 -17.34 -23.12 3.10
C ASN A 303 -18.37 -24.07 2.46
N ALA A 304 -19.51 -24.26 3.10
CA ALA A 304 -20.58 -25.08 2.54
C ALA A 304 -21.21 -24.44 1.29
N TYR A 305 -21.32 -23.12 1.25
CA TYR A 305 -21.83 -22.38 0.11
C TYR A 305 -20.87 -22.47 -1.09
N VAL A 306 -19.56 -22.29 -0.85
CA VAL A 306 -18.50 -22.48 -1.87
C VAL A 306 -18.58 -23.88 -2.48
N ALA A 307 -18.68 -24.93 -1.64
CA ALA A 307 -18.83 -26.31 -2.13
C ALA A 307 -20.08 -26.47 -3.00
N ALA A 308 -21.21 -25.86 -2.62
CA ALA A 308 -22.44 -25.89 -3.40
C ALA A 308 -22.32 -25.11 -4.73
N CYS A 309 -21.52 -24.03 -4.79
CA CYS A 309 -21.20 -23.33 -6.04
C CYS A 309 -20.38 -24.23 -6.98
N ALA A 310 -19.41 -24.96 -6.46
CA ALA A 310 -18.64 -25.93 -7.24
C ALA A 310 -19.54 -27.05 -7.77
N ASP A 311 -20.48 -27.56 -6.98
CA ASP A 311 -21.49 -28.56 -7.42
C ASP A 311 -22.41 -28.02 -8.51
N LYS A 312 -22.61 -26.70 -8.59
CA LYS A 312 -23.34 -25.99 -9.65
C LYS A 312 -22.52 -25.77 -10.91
N GLY A 313 -21.23 -26.14 -10.92
CA GLY A 313 -20.37 -26.11 -12.11
C GLY A 313 -19.34 -24.98 -12.14
N PHE A 314 -19.24 -24.16 -11.10
CA PHE A 314 -18.18 -23.14 -10.98
C PHE A 314 -16.89 -23.79 -10.50
N THR A 315 -16.12 -24.37 -11.45
CA THR A 315 -14.92 -25.19 -11.17
C THR A 315 -13.75 -24.94 -12.12
N VAL A 316 -13.97 -24.16 -13.18
CA VAL A 316 -12.92 -23.81 -14.15
C VAL A 316 -12.04 -22.72 -13.55
N ASP A 317 -10.72 -22.85 -13.65
CA ASP A 317 -9.72 -21.94 -13.12
C ASP A 317 -9.97 -21.52 -11.66
N ALA A 318 -10.41 -22.49 -10.86
CA ALA A 318 -10.79 -22.25 -9.47
C ALA A 318 -9.60 -21.84 -8.60
N HIS A 319 -9.78 -20.76 -7.85
CA HIS A 319 -8.86 -20.27 -6.82
C HIS A 319 -9.58 -20.22 -5.47
N GLU A 320 -9.00 -20.86 -4.46
CA GLU A 320 -9.57 -20.95 -3.12
C GLU A 320 -8.57 -20.49 -2.06
N SER A 321 -9.07 -19.77 -1.06
CA SER A 321 -8.37 -19.42 0.17
C SER A 321 -9.30 -19.61 1.35
N ASP A 322 -8.80 -19.41 2.57
CA ASP A 322 -9.61 -19.55 3.79
C ASP A 322 -10.86 -18.63 3.82
N LYS A 323 -10.84 -17.52 3.08
CA LYS A 323 -11.90 -16.50 3.09
C LYS A 323 -12.37 -16.09 1.69
N SER A 324 -11.94 -16.74 0.62
CA SER A 324 -12.37 -16.40 -0.74
C SER A 324 -12.38 -17.62 -1.66
N TYR A 325 -13.28 -17.59 -2.60
CA TYR A 325 -13.38 -18.53 -3.71
C TYR A 325 -13.71 -17.79 -4.99
N SER A 326 -13.00 -18.10 -6.06
CA SER A 326 -13.33 -17.61 -7.41
C SER A 326 -13.17 -18.76 -8.40
N ALA A 327 -14.07 -18.83 -9.36
CA ALA A 327 -14.05 -19.83 -10.41
C ALA A 327 -14.95 -19.43 -11.57
N GLU A 328 -14.74 -20.02 -12.74
CA GLU A 328 -15.66 -19.92 -13.86
C GLU A 328 -16.51 -21.15 -13.99
N ASN A 329 -17.68 -21.00 -14.62
CA ASN A 329 -18.44 -22.14 -15.11
C ASN A 329 -18.07 -22.44 -16.58
N SER A 330 -18.64 -23.53 -17.15
CA SER A 330 -18.39 -23.93 -18.54
C SER A 330 -18.86 -22.90 -19.59
N ASP A 331 -19.73 -21.97 -19.22
CA ASP A 331 -20.24 -20.90 -20.08
C ASP A 331 -19.46 -19.60 -19.92
N GLY A 332 -18.36 -19.58 -19.12
CA GLY A 332 -17.46 -18.46 -18.91
C GLY A 332 -17.94 -17.45 -17.88
N TYR A 333 -19.07 -17.66 -17.17
CA TYR A 333 -19.47 -16.78 -16.07
C TYR A 333 -18.49 -16.88 -14.92
N GLN A 334 -18.04 -15.75 -14.40
CA GLN A 334 -17.02 -15.65 -13.36
C GLN A 334 -17.66 -15.43 -11.99
N LEU A 335 -17.56 -16.42 -11.11
CA LEU A 335 -18.01 -16.35 -9.73
C LEU A 335 -16.91 -15.84 -8.83
N SER A 336 -17.25 -14.93 -7.91
CA SER A 336 -16.45 -14.60 -6.74
C SER A 336 -17.31 -14.68 -5.47
N VAL A 337 -16.83 -15.40 -4.48
CA VAL A 337 -17.43 -15.48 -3.14
C VAL A 337 -16.37 -15.14 -2.12
N SER A 338 -16.64 -14.18 -1.24
CA SER A 338 -15.69 -13.79 -0.20
C SER A 338 -16.34 -13.63 1.16
N TYR A 339 -15.68 -14.14 2.18
CA TYR A 339 -16.06 -13.94 3.57
C TYR A 339 -15.53 -12.59 4.05
N GLN A 340 -16.44 -11.68 4.37
CA GLN A 340 -16.13 -10.29 4.73
C GLN A 340 -15.81 -10.10 6.23
N GLY A 341 -16.01 -11.17 7.02
CA GLY A 341 -16.00 -11.13 8.48
C GLY A 341 -17.40 -10.92 9.06
N ASN A 342 -17.53 -11.12 10.36
CA ASN A 342 -18.78 -10.95 11.12
C ASN A 342 -19.97 -11.69 10.48
N SER A 343 -19.75 -12.92 10.05
CA SER A 343 -20.78 -13.75 9.42
C SER A 343 -21.43 -13.13 8.18
N VAL A 344 -20.67 -12.36 7.39
CA VAL A 344 -21.13 -11.78 6.12
C VAL A 344 -20.32 -12.35 4.97
N ILE A 345 -21.01 -12.79 3.91
CA ILE A 345 -20.39 -13.15 2.64
C ILE A 345 -20.83 -12.17 1.54
N SER A 346 -19.91 -11.90 0.63
CA SER A 346 -20.18 -11.22 -0.64
C SER A 346 -20.13 -12.24 -1.75
N ILE A 347 -21.11 -12.21 -2.63
CA ILE A 347 -21.25 -13.09 -3.78
C ILE A 347 -21.37 -12.20 -5.00
N SER A 348 -20.59 -12.46 -6.06
CA SER A 348 -20.77 -11.84 -7.36
C SER A 348 -20.60 -12.84 -8.49
N VAL A 349 -21.34 -12.62 -9.56
CA VAL A 349 -21.16 -13.33 -10.83
C VAL A 349 -21.10 -12.30 -11.95
N ASP A 350 -20.00 -12.28 -12.66
CA ASP A 350 -19.80 -11.43 -13.83
C ASP A 350 -20.08 -12.22 -15.12
N VAL A 351 -20.69 -11.54 -16.07
CA VAL A 351 -20.97 -12.12 -17.40
C VAL A 351 -19.68 -12.15 -18.22
N PRO A 352 -19.38 -13.24 -18.96
CA PRO A 352 -18.18 -13.32 -19.76
C PRO A 352 -18.16 -12.21 -20.83
N GLU A 353 -17.00 -11.58 -21.00
CA GLU A 353 -16.73 -10.60 -22.04
C GLU A 353 -15.86 -11.23 -23.15
N TYR A 354 -16.13 -10.83 -24.39
CA TYR A 354 -15.44 -11.31 -25.56
C TYR A 354 -14.85 -10.17 -26.38
N ALA A 355 -13.69 -10.40 -26.95
CA ALA A 355 -13.07 -9.46 -27.88
C ALA A 355 -13.81 -9.48 -29.23
N VAL A 356 -14.37 -8.35 -29.62
CA VAL A 356 -15.15 -8.21 -30.85
C VAL A 356 -14.55 -7.13 -31.74
N SER A 357 -14.08 -7.53 -32.91
CA SER A 357 -13.59 -6.61 -33.96
C SER A 357 -14.69 -6.37 -34.99
N ILE A 358 -15.12 -5.12 -35.14
CA ILE A 358 -16.18 -4.76 -36.12
C ILE A 358 -15.58 -3.88 -37.23
N GLU A 359 -15.38 -4.44 -38.39
CA GLU A 359 -14.98 -3.70 -39.61
C GLU A 359 -16.21 -3.24 -40.39
N ILE A 360 -16.29 -1.93 -40.66
CA ILE A 360 -17.43 -1.33 -41.37
C ILE A 360 -16.95 -0.57 -42.59
N GLU A 361 -17.41 -0.98 -43.76
CA GLU A 361 -17.23 -0.29 -45.04
C GLU A 361 -18.41 0.64 -45.31
N CYS A 362 -18.20 1.95 -45.33
CA CYS A 362 -19.19 2.92 -45.78
C CYS A 362 -19.05 3.11 -47.31
N VAL A 363 -20.01 2.63 -48.06
CA VAL A 363 -19.95 2.64 -49.55
C VAL A 363 -20.02 4.06 -50.07
N GLU A 364 -19.12 4.40 -51.00
CA GLU A 364 -19.19 5.67 -51.70
C GLU A 364 -20.45 5.72 -52.60
N ASN A 365 -21.33 6.69 -52.34
CA ASN A 365 -22.54 6.89 -53.13
C ASN A 365 -22.42 8.21 -53.92
N TRP A 366 -22.49 8.13 -55.26
CA TRP A 366 -22.28 9.25 -56.18
C TRP A 366 -23.50 10.16 -56.37
N ILE A 367 -24.70 9.66 -56.00
CA ILE A 367 -25.97 10.28 -56.42
C ILE A 367 -26.77 10.82 -55.23
N PHE A 368 -26.65 10.22 -54.06
CA PHE A 368 -27.43 10.54 -52.85
C PHE A 368 -26.51 11.04 -51.73
N SER A 369 -27.12 11.48 -50.65
CA SER A 369 -26.54 12.16 -49.48
C SER A 369 -25.14 11.66 -49.09
N LYS A 370 -24.17 12.56 -49.10
CA LYS A 370 -22.79 12.33 -48.61
C LYS A 370 -22.70 12.87 -47.21
N TYR A 371 -22.88 12.01 -46.23
CA TYR A 371 -22.74 12.35 -44.82
C TYR A 371 -21.88 11.28 -44.12
N ASP A 372 -21.20 11.69 -43.10
CA ASP A 372 -20.45 10.80 -42.20
C ASP A 372 -21.44 10.06 -41.30
N VAL A 373 -21.06 8.87 -40.81
CA VAL A 373 -21.95 8.00 -40.05
C VAL A 373 -21.35 7.78 -38.67
N LYS A 374 -22.09 8.11 -37.64
CA LYS A 374 -21.77 7.78 -36.26
C LYS A 374 -22.19 6.34 -35.98
N VAL A 375 -21.29 5.58 -35.35
CA VAL A 375 -21.48 4.18 -34.97
C VAL A 375 -21.71 4.10 -33.47
N TYR A 376 -22.76 3.42 -33.06
CA TYR A 376 -23.08 3.13 -31.66
C TYR A 376 -23.19 1.62 -31.48
N VAL A 377 -22.78 1.16 -30.29
CA VAL A 377 -23.07 -0.18 -29.78
C VAL A 377 -23.71 -0.01 -28.43
N ASP A 378 -24.90 -0.55 -28.22
CA ASP A 378 -25.73 -0.38 -27.01
C ASP A 378 -25.83 1.08 -26.56
N ASP A 379 -26.20 1.96 -27.50
CA ASP A 379 -26.28 3.42 -27.33
C ASP A 379 -24.96 4.15 -27.02
N SER A 380 -23.84 3.44 -26.85
CA SER A 380 -22.52 4.02 -26.64
C SER A 380 -21.84 4.31 -27.97
N ILE A 381 -21.41 5.58 -28.18
CA ILE A 381 -20.74 5.99 -29.41
C ILE A 381 -19.34 5.38 -29.50
N GLN A 382 -19.06 4.67 -30.58
CA GLN A 382 -17.75 4.06 -30.85
C GLN A 382 -16.88 4.96 -31.73
N GLY A 383 -17.48 5.71 -32.64
CA GLY A 383 -16.76 6.61 -33.52
C GLY A 383 -17.61 7.16 -34.66
N THR A 384 -16.93 7.76 -35.64
CA THR A 384 -17.56 8.28 -36.87
C THR A 384 -16.78 7.75 -38.07
N ILE A 385 -17.48 7.18 -39.04
CA ILE A 385 -16.94 6.71 -40.31
C ILE A 385 -17.18 7.79 -41.34
N ASN A 386 -16.11 8.19 -42.02
CA ASN A 386 -16.23 9.11 -43.15
C ASN A 386 -16.85 8.42 -44.35
N HIS A 387 -17.63 9.15 -45.12
CA HIS A 387 -18.22 8.66 -46.35
C HIS A 387 -17.18 8.06 -47.32
N GLY A 388 -17.38 6.83 -47.77
CA GLY A 388 -16.48 6.14 -48.70
C GLY A 388 -15.20 5.56 -48.04
N THR A 389 -15.16 5.45 -46.72
CA THR A 389 -14.04 4.84 -45.97
C THR A 389 -14.43 3.54 -45.28
N THR A 390 -13.42 2.83 -44.79
CA THR A 390 -13.57 1.64 -43.92
C THR A 390 -12.90 1.93 -42.61
N GLU A 391 -13.59 1.65 -41.51
CA GLU A 391 -13.06 1.77 -40.16
C GLU A 391 -13.24 0.46 -39.40
N THR A 392 -12.37 0.19 -38.41
CA THR A 392 -12.44 -0.99 -37.55
C THR A 392 -12.51 -0.55 -36.10
N TYR A 393 -13.43 -1.13 -35.34
CA TYR A 393 -13.64 -0.91 -33.91
C TYR A 393 -13.32 -2.19 -33.17
N GLU A 394 -12.41 -2.10 -32.21
CA GLU A 394 -12.06 -3.19 -31.29
C GLU A 394 -12.80 -2.95 -29.96
N LEU A 395 -13.69 -3.88 -29.60
CA LEU A 395 -14.62 -3.78 -28.49
C LEU A 395 -14.45 -4.95 -27.55
N SER A 396 -14.81 -4.77 -26.27
CA SER A 396 -15.10 -5.85 -25.33
C SER A 396 -16.61 -5.82 -25.10
N LEU A 397 -17.30 -6.90 -25.43
CA LEU A 397 -18.76 -7.01 -25.30
C LEU A 397 -19.10 -8.21 -24.44
N THR A 398 -20.09 -8.05 -23.59
CA THR A 398 -20.61 -9.14 -22.77
C THR A 398 -21.30 -10.21 -23.63
N LYS A 399 -21.47 -11.40 -23.08
CA LYS A 399 -22.25 -12.46 -23.72
C LYS A 399 -23.70 -12.01 -23.87
N GLY A 400 -24.20 -12.03 -25.10
CA GLY A 400 -25.59 -11.70 -25.37
C GLY A 400 -25.83 -10.94 -26.67
N VAL A 401 -27.01 -10.39 -26.80
CA VAL A 401 -27.44 -9.65 -28.00
C VAL A 401 -27.18 -8.17 -27.81
N HIS A 402 -26.40 -7.59 -28.70
CA HIS A 402 -26.03 -6.18 -28.73
C HIS A 402 -26.62 -5.48 -29.96
N GLU A 403 -27.07 -4.25 -29.80
CA GLU A 403 -27.55 -3.42 -30.92
C GLU A 403 -26.38 -2.63 -31.51
N VAL A 404 -26.17 -2.72 -32.83
CA VAL A 404 -25.26 -1.84 -33.57
C VAL A 404 -26.10 -0.84 -34.34
N LYS A 405 -25.95 0.46 -34.03
CA LYS A 405 -26.73 1.54 -34.63
C LYS A 405 -25.83 2.48 -35.42
N PHE A 406 -26.26 2.80 -36.61
CA PHE A 406 -25.62 3.72 -37.52
C PHE A 406 -26.50 4.97 -37.66
N VAL A 407 -25.97 6.16 -37.40
CA VAL A 407 -26.74 7.40 -37.42
C VAL A 407 -26.02 8.44 -38.29
N SER A 408 -26.72 9.11 -39.17
CA SER A 408 -26.16 10.21 -39.96
C SER A 408 -25.60 11.30 -39.03
N ALA A 409 -24.41 11.79 -39.35
CA ALA A 409 -23.83 12.91 -38.59
C ALA A 409 -24.59 14.23 -38.81
N ASP A 410 -25.26 14.37 -39.98
CA ASP A 410 -25.94 15.58 -40.40
C ASP A 410 -27.45 15.59 -39.99
N ASP A 411 -28.09 14.40 -40.04
CA ASP A 411 -29.54 14.26 -39.74
C ASP A 411 -29.77 13.01 -38.88
N HIS A 412 -30.10 13.21 -37.63
CA HIS A 412 -30.31 12.16 -36.63
C HIS A 412 -31.52 11.24 -36.91
N ASP A 413 -32.45 11.66 -37.76
CA ASP A 413 -33.59 10.84 -38.16
C ASP A 413 -33.24 9.81 -39.20
N VAL A 414 -32.08 9.97 -39.87
CA VAL A 414 -31.54 9.01 -40.85
C VAL A 414 -30.63 8.00 -40.15
N MET A 415 -31.14 6.80 -39.96
CA MET A 415 -30.43 5.74 -39.23
C MET A 415 -30.60 4.36 -39.85
N GLY A 416 -29.78 3.40 -39.40
CA GLY A 416 -29.89 1.97 -39.64
C GLY A 416 -29.44 1.20 -38.42
N THR A 417 -30.02 0.04 -38.17
CA THR A 417 -29.69 -0.81 -37.04
C THR A 417 -29.47 -2.25 -37.46
N THR A 418 -28.65 -2.97 -36.69
CA THR A 418 -28.54 -4.42 -36.73
C THR A 418 -28.26 -4.94 -35.36
N THR A 419 -28.43 -6.23 -35.12
CA THR A 419 -28.08 -6.89 -33.86
C THR A 419 -26.98 -7.90 -34.09
N ILE A 420 -26.12 -8.08 -33.07
CA ILE A 420 -25.09 -9.11 -33.03
C ILE A 420 -25.34 -9.95 -31.76
N ASP A 421 -25.08 -11.26 -31.85
CA ASP A 421 -25.21 -12.17 -30.72
C ASP A 421 -23.83 -12.74 -30.40
N ILE A 422 -23.27 -12.30 -29.28
CA ILE A 422 -21.89 -12.55 -28.88
C ILE A 422 -21.82 -13.69 -27.86
N TYR A 423 -21.01 -14.70 -28.14
CA TYR A 423 -20.77 -15.87 -27.26
C TYR A 423 -19.32 -16.39 -27.34
N GLN A 424 -18.47 -15.72 -28.10
CA GLN A 424 -17.03 -15.96 -28.25
C GLN A 424 -16.37 -14.74 -28.87
N ASP A 425 -15.03 -14.72 -28.92
CA ASP A 425 -14.29 -13.73 -29.69
C ASP A 425 -14.67 -13.76 -31.15
N GLU A 426 -15.03 -12.62 -31.72
CA GLU A 426 -15.54 -12.54 -33.08
C GLU A 426 -14.93 -11.39 -33.90
N SER A 427 -14.85 -11.60 -35.22
CA SER A 427 -14.55 -10.55 -36.18
C SER A 427 -15.71 -10.42 -37.14
N LEU A 428 -16.39 -9.30 -37.10
CA LEU A 428 -17.60 -9.00 -37.88
C LEU A 428 -17.29 -7.98 -38.97
N LYS A 429 -17.96 -8.10 -40.10
CA LYS A 429 -17.82 -7.15 -41.19
C LYS A 429 -19.18 -6.69 -41.67
N TYR A 430 -19.35 -5.38 -41.74
CA TYR A 430 -20.55 -4.75 -42.26
C TYR A 430 -20.23 -3.86 -43.43
N LYS A 431 -21.21 -3.76 -44.31
CA LYS A 431 -21.25 -2.79 -45.39
C LYS A 431 -22.47 -1.93 -45.23
N ILE A 432 -22.27 -0.63 -45.14
CA ILE A 432 -23.37 0.32 -45.02
C ILE A 432 -23.48 1.17 -46.25
N SER A 433 -24.70 1.43 -46.70
CA SER A 433 -25.01 2.32 -47.80
C SER A 433 -26.03 3.39 -47.39
N CYS A 434 -25.64 4.65 -47.56
CA CYS A 434 -26.38 5.81 -47.13
C CYS A 434 -27.40 6.28 -48.19
N THR A 435 -28.67 6.50 -47.76
CA THR A 435 -29.69 7.12 -48.60
C THR A 435 -30.14 8.43 -47.91
N SER A 436 -31.08 9.14 -48.51
CA SER A 436 -31.66 10.37 -47.90
C SER A 436 -32.62 10.08 -46.75
N THR A 437 -33.04 8.85 -46.53
CA THR A 437 -34.07 8.48 -45.55
C THR A 437 -33.66 7.37 -44.59
N GLU A 438 -32.64 6.58 -44.94
CA GLU A 438 -32.19 5.45 -44.11
C GLU A 438 -30.75 5.09 -44.40
N ILE A 439 -30.10 4.33 -43.52
CA ILE A 439 -28.82 3.68 -43.71
C ILE A 439 -29.09 2.18 -43.84
N ASN A 440 -28.86 1.63 -45.01
CA ASN A 440 -29.00 0.19 -45.24
C ASN A 440 -27.75 -0.53 -44.73
N VAL A 441 -27.93 -1.58 -43.94
CA VAL A 441 -26.88 -2.38 -43.36
C VAL A 441 -26.86 -3.77 -43.95
N GLU A 442 -25.73 -4.16 -44.54
CA GLU A 442 -25.49 -5.51 -45.09
C GLU A 442 -24.41 -6.19 -44.28
N THR A 443 -24.71 -7.36 -43.70
CA THR A 443 -23.72 -8.19 -43.01
C THR A 443 -22.89 -8.98 -44.03
N ILE A 444 -21.59 -8.72 -44.06
CA ILE A 444 -20.62 -9.53 -44.81
C ILE A 444 -20.19 -10.62 -43.82
N LYS A 445 -20.53 -11.90 -44.12
CA LYS A 445 -20.20 -13.02 -43.21
C LYS A 445 -18.76 -12.95 -42.71
N GLY A 446 -18.63 -12.71 -41.40
CA GLY A 446 -17.34 -12.72 -40.72
C GLY A 446 -16.73 -14.12 -40.66
N THR A 447 -15.43 -14.20 -40.73
CA THR A 447 -14.66 -15.42 -40.45
C THR A 447 -14.58 -15.56 -38.94
N VAL A 448 -15.20 -16.61 -38.38
CA VAL A 448 -14.99 -17.03 -37.02
C VAL A 448 -13.50 -17.39 -36.88
N SER A 449 -12.75 -16.60 -36.17
CA SER A 449 -11.35 -16.90 -35.78
C SER A 449 -11.39 -17.91 -34.65
N LYS A 450 -11.21 -19.20 -34.96
CA LYS A 450 -10.87 -20.17 -33.91
C LYS A 450 -9.49 -19.82 -33.38
N HIS A 451 -9.42 -19.24 -32.23
CA HIS A 451 -8.17 -19.18 -31.48
C HIS A 451 -7.99 -20.47 -30.67
N GLY A 452 -6.94 -21.20 -31.06
CA GLY A 452 -6.11 -22.07 -30.27
C GLY A 452 -6.67 -23.40 -29.80
N GLU A 453 -6.26 -24.46 -30.53
CA GLU A 453 -5.93 -25.74 -29.87
C GLU A 453 -4.61 -25.62 -29.09
#